data_886d40039087379b524492670367f3c4
#
_entry.id   886d40039087379b524492670367f3c4
#
_cell.length_a   1.000
_cell.length_b   1.000
_cell.length_c   1.000
_cell.angle_alpha   90.00
_cell.angle_beta   90.00
_cell.angle_gamma   90.00
#
_symmetry.space_group_name_H-M   'P 1'
#
loop_
_entity.id
_entity.type
_entity.pdbx_description
1 polymer ?
#
loop_
_entity_poly.entity_id
_entity_poly.type
_entity_poly.pdbx_seq_one_letter_code
_entity_poly.pdbx_strand_id
1 'polypeptide(L)'
;MLVVDNLARPGMPTVSFSIAAGRCLAVMGPSGSGKTLLLRAIADLDPSTGSIALDGADKFSVPAPDWRRRISYVAAEPGWWATTPAEHFEDWEAAASLADALLLSSDLADAPLSQLSTGERQRFALIRALVQTPAFLLLDEPTGPLDAAATAATEQLLRQRLDAGTGIILVTHEADQADRLSDSVLTLDKGKAEGGAA
;
A
#
# COMPACT_ATOMS: atom_id res chain seq x y z
N MET A 1 6.16 14.78 2.06
CA MET A 1 4.70 15.03 2.13
C MET A 1 4.07 14.69 0.78
N LEU A 2 3.02 13.89 0.77
CA LEU A 2 2.19 13.62 -0.41
C LEU A 2 0.98 14.57 -0.39
N VAL A 3 0.74 15.26 -1.51
CA VAL A 3 -0.40 16.15 -1.70
C VAL A 3 -1.21 15.63 -2.89
N VAL A 4 -2.50 15.47 -2.68
CA VAL A 4 -3.49 15.08 -3.70
C VAL A 4 -4.51 16.21 -3.78
N ASP A 5 -4.69 16.80 -4.96
CA ASP A 5 -5.61 17.93 -5.16
C ASP A 5 -6.55 17.68 -6.34
N ASN A 6 -7.85 17.74 -6.06
CA ASN A 6 -8.95 17.53 -7.02
C ASN A 6 -8.76 16.26 -7.88
N LEU A 7 -8.21 15.20 -7.28
CA LEU A 7 -8.02 13.93 -7.97
C LEU A 7 -9.37 13.30 -8.31
N ALA A 8 -9.60 13.09 -9.58
CA ALA A 8 -10.83 12.52 -10.09
C ALA A 8 -10.58 11.51 -11.22
N ARG A 9 -11.45 10.50 -11.29
CA ARG A 9 -11.57 9.56 -12.40
C ARG A 9 -12.96 8.90 -12.38
N PRO A 10 -13.41 8.29 -13.48
CA PRO A 10 -14.66 7.54 -13.49
C PRO A 10 -14.65 6.41 -12.43
N GLY A 11 -15.71 6.30 -11.65
CA GLY A 11 -15.90 5.26 -10.64
C GLY A 11 -15.42 5.60 -9.23
N MET A 12 -14.93 6.83 -8.99
CA MET A 12 -14.62 7.33 -7.65
C MET A 12 -15.04 8.79 -7.49
N PRO A 13 -15.33 9.28 -6.26
CA PRO A 13 -15.52 10.70 -6.00
C PRO A 13 -14.25 11.50 -6.22
N THR A 14 -14.37 12.80 -6.47
CA THR A 14 -13.23 13.72 -6.45
C THR A 14 -12.72 13.87 -5.02
N VAL A 15 -11.40 13.78 -4.83
CA VAL A 15 -10.76 13.85 -3.51
C VAL A 15 -9.62 14.87 -3.49
N SER A 16 -9.44 15.51 -2.34
CA SER A 16 -8.26 16.34 -2.02
C SER A 16 -7.84 16.06 -0.58
N PHE A 17 -6.56 15.78 -0.37
CA PHE A 17 -5.98 15.55 0.95
C PHE A 17 -4.45 15.70 0.91
N SER A 18 -3.84 15.75 2.08
CA SER A 18 -2.38 15.69 2.21
C SER A 18 -1.98 14.75 3.34
N ILE A 19 -0.83 14.11 3.19
CA ILE A 19 -0.26 13.20 4.20
C ILE A 19 1.21 13.56 4.40
N ALA A 20 1.62 13.75 5.65
CA ALA A 20 3.02 13.93 6.00
C ALA A 20 3.79 12.59 5.93
N ALA A 21 5.11 12.66 5.83
CA ALA A 21 5.97 11.49 6.03
C ALA A 21 5.78 10.93 7.45
N GLY A 22 5.79 9.61 7.59
CA GLY A 22 5.56 8.94 8.87
C GLY A 22 4.12 8.97 9.39
N ARG A 23 3.15 9.37 8.55
CA ARG A 23 1.73 9.37 8.89
C ARG A 23 0.96 8.35 8.07
N CYS A 24 -0.14 7.86 8.66
CA CYS A 24 -1.04 6.91 8.03
C CYS A 24 -2.43 7.51 7.82
N LEU A 25 -2.91 7.45 6.58
CA LEU A 25 -4.30 7.75 6.22
C LEU A 25 -5.03 6.44 5.94
N ALA A 26 -6.04 6.11 6.73
CA ALA A 26 -6.96 5.04 6.39
C ALA A 26 -7.99 5.53 5.36
N VAL A 27 -8.25 4.71 4.34
CA VAL A 27 -9.31 4.94 3.35
C VAL A 27 -10.38 3.88 3.55
N MET A 28 -11.55 4.31 3.94
CA MET A 28 -12.69 3.46 4.27
C MET A 28 -13.87 3.74 3.33
N GLY A 29 -14.85 2.85 3.36
CA GLY A 29 -16.09 2.99 2.60
C GLY A 29 -16.59 1.67 2.03
N PRO A 30 -17.83 1.64 1.51
CA PRO A 30 -18.44 0.42 1.00
C PRO A 30 -17.69 -0.14 -0.21
N SER A 31 -17.95 -1.40 -0.53
CA SER A 31 -17.44 -2.02 -1.77
C SER A 31 -17.90 -1.21 -2.99
N GLY A 32 -17.00 -0.98 -3.94
CA GLY A 32 -17.27 -0.20 -5.15
C GLY A 32 -17.30 1.33 -4.94
N SER A 33 -16.87 1.86 -3.78
CA SER A 33 -16.75 3.31 -3.57
C SER A 33 -15.53 3.96 -4.24
N GLY A 34 -14.62 3.15 -4.82
CA GLY A 34 -13.45 3.66 -5.54
C GLY A 34 -12.13 3.63 -4.79
N LYS A 35 -12.05 2.95 -3.62
CA LYS A 35 -10.81 2.88 -2.79
C LYS A 35 -9.59 2.37 -3.59
N THR A 36 -9.72 1.22 -4.21
CA THR A 36 -8.68 0.66 -5.10
C THR A 36 -8.35 1.61 -6.26
N LEU A 37 -9.37 2.25 -6.86
CA LEU A 37 -9.16 3.20 -7.95
C LEU A 37 -8.36 4.42 -7.50
N LEU A 38 -8.57 4.90 -6.27
CA LEU A 38 -7.80 5.97 -5.65
C LEU A 38 -6.33 5.58 -5.53
N LEU A 39 -6.03 4.42 -4.93
CA LEU A 39 -4.65 3.95 -4.78
C LEU A 39 -3.95 3.80 -6.14
N ARG A 40 -4.62 3.22 -7.12
CA ARG A 40 -4.09 3.02 -8.48
C ARG A 40 -3.82 4.34 -9.21
N ALA A 41 -4.67 5.36 -9.02
CA ALA A 41 -4.46 6.70 -9.57
C ALA A 41 -3.24 7.39 -8.94
N ILE A 42 -3.07 7.26 -7.61
CA ILE A 42 -1.91 7.82 -6.89
C ILE A 42 -0.62 7.11 -7.33
N ALA A 43 -0.64 5.79 -7.51
CA ALA A 43 0.49 5.00 -7.99
C ALA A 43 0.83 5.20 -9.48
N ASP A 44 0.10 6.05 -10.19
CA ASP A 44 0.25 6.24 -11.65
C ASP A 44 0.08 4.94 -12.46
N LEU A 45 -0.87 4.10 -12.04
CA LEU A 45 -1.24 2.87 -12.75
C LEU A 45 -2.44 3.07 -13.66
N ASP A 46 -3.25 4.10 -13.39
CA ASP A 46 -4.45 4.40 -14.15
C ASP A 46 -4.56 5.91 -14.44
N PRO A 47 -5.16 6.31 -15.56
CA PRO A 47 -5.40 7.72 -15.88
C PRO A 47 -6.30 8.40 -14.85
N SER A 48 -5.98 9.64 -14.52
CA SER A 48 -6.74 10.49 -13.60
C SER A 48 -6.58 11.95 -13.97
N THR A 49 -7.47 12.81 -13.47
CA THR A 49 -7.35 14.27 -13.54
C THR A 49 -7.07 14.83 -12.14
N GLY A 50 -6.74 16.11 -12.04
CA GLY A 50 -6.24 16.71 -10.80
C GLY A 50 -4.72 16.64 -10.70
N SER A 51 -4.16 16.97 -9.54
CA SER A 51 -2.72 16.94 -9.32
C SER A 51 -2.33 16.03 -8.16
N ILE A 52 -1.16 15.41 -8.27
CA ILE A 52 -0.54 14.61 -7.22
C ILE A 52 0.92 15.03 -7.16
N ALA A 53 1.37 15.47 -5.98
CA ALA A 53 2.74 15.89 -5.77
C ALA A 53 3.36 15.19 -4.56
N LEU A 54 4.59 14.73 -4.70
CA LEU A 54 5.40 14.18 -3.63
C LEU A 54 6.60 15.09 -3.39
N ASP A 55 6.68 15.67 -2.18
CA ASP A 55 7.72 16.62 -1.79
C ASP A 55 7.87 17.81 -2.78
N GLY A 56 6.74 18.28 -3.29
CA GLY A 56 6.66 19.37 -4.26
C GLY A 56 6.91 18.97 -5.71
N ALA A 57 7.32 17.74 -5.99
CA ALA A 57 7.46 17.25 -7.36
C ALA A 57 6.12 16.70 -7.86
N ASP A 58 5.58 17.28 -8.93
CA ASP A 58 4.36 16.80 -9.57
C ASP A 58 4.58 15.42 -10.22
N LYS A 59 3.58 14.54 -10.13
CA LYS A 59 3.59 13.19 -10.69
C LYS A 59 4.01 13.16 -12.17
N PHE A 60 3.51 14.08 -12.96
CA PHE A 60 3.79 14.14 -14.40
C PHE A 60 5.18 14.73 -14.74
N SER A 61 5.87 15.32 -13.76
CA SER A 61 7.25 15.79 -13.92
C SER A 61 8.31 14.72 -13.66
N VAL A 62 7.89 13.53 -13.17
CA VAL A 62 8.76 12.40 -12.82
C VAL A 62 8.47 11.23 -13.74
N PRO A 63 9.49 10.50 -14.27
CA PRO A 63 9.24 9.27 -15.02
C PRO A 63 8.43 8.26 -14.20
N ALA A 64 7.43 7.62 -14.83
CA ALA A 64 6.51 6.72 -14.13
C ALA A 64 7.20 5.57 -13.37
N PRO A 65 8.30 4.95 -13.83
CA PRO A 65 9.04 3.97 -13.04
C PRO A 65 9.64 4.56 -11.76
N ASP A 66 10.17 5.79 -11.82
CA ASP A 66 10.77 6.46 -10.65
C ASP A 66 9.69 6.89 -9.65
N TRP A 67 8.53 7.34 -10.15
CA TRP A 67 7.37 7.62 -9.33
C TRP A 67 6.95 6.39 -8.53
N ARG A 68 6.80 5.23 -9.20
CA ARG A 68 6.35 3.97 -8.59
C ARG A 68 7.37 3.35 -7.62
N ARG A 69 8.67 3.67 -7.74
CA ARG A 69 9.66 3.32 -6.71
C ARG A 69 9.47 4.15 -5.44
N ARG A 70 9.11 5.43 -5.58
CA ARG A 70 8.86 6.32 -4.44
C ARG A 70 7.49 6.09 -3.79
N ILE A 71 6.50 5.68 -4.57
CA ILE A 71 5.13 5.40 -4.13
C ILE A 71 4.78 3.96 -4.55
N SER A 72 5.03 3.01 -3.66
CA SER A 72 4.80 1.59 -3.94
C SER A 72 3.38 1.18 -3.61
N TYR A 73 2.75 0.44 -4.51
CA TYR A 73 1.39 -0.08 -4.35
C TYR A 73 1.40 -1.59 -4.15
N VAL A 74 0.72 -2.04 -3.09
CA VAL A 74 0.44 -3.45 -2.80
C VAL A 74 -1.05 -3.69 -2.99
N ALA A 75 -1.39 -4.44 -4.01
CA ALA A 75 -2.77 -4.79 -4.34
C ALA A 75 -3.34 -5.83 -3.38
N ALA A 76 -4.66 -5.87 -3.22
CA ALA A 76 -5.36 -6.94 -2.50
C ALA A 76 -5.10 -8.33 -3.11
N GLU A 77 -4.96 -8.39 -4.44
CA GLU A 77 -4.50 -9.59 -5.15
C GLU A 77 -3.21 -9.25 -5.91
N PRO A 78 -2.03 -9.56 -5.33
CA PRO A 78 -0.76 -9.23 -5.96
C PRO A 78 -0.49 -10.04 -7.23
N GLY A 79 0.02 -9.37 -8.26
CA GLY A 79 0.51 -10.02 -9.48
C GLY A 79 1.89 -10.65 -9.28
N TRP A 80 2.11 -11.77 -9.98
CA TRP A 80 3.34 -12.55 -9.97
C TRP A 80 3.76 -12.88 -11.39
N TRP A 81 5.07 -12.77 -11.71
CA TRP A 81 5.60 -12.97 -13.07
C TRP A 81 6.72 -14.00 -13.15
N ALA A 82 7.13 -14.58 -12.02
CA ALA A 82 8.11 -15.66 -11.92
C ALA A 82 7.48 -16.85 -11.16
N THR A 83 8.25 -17.93 -10.98
CA THR A 83 7.74 -19.18 -10.42
C THR A 83 7.76 -19.20 -8.90
N THR A 84 8.79 -18.60 -8.29
CA THR A 84 9.02 -18.59 -6.84
C THR A 84 9.03 -17.15 -6.30
N PRO A 85 8.80 -16.94 -5.00
CA PRO A 85 8.96 -15.62 -4.39
C PRO A 85 10.35 -15.02 -4.60
N ALA A 86 11.42 -15.79 -4.35
CA ALA A 86 12.81 -15.32 -4.42
C ALA A 86 13.17 -14.70 -5.78
N GLU A 87 12.65 -15.25 -6.88
CA GLU A 87 12.88 -14.73 -8.24
C GLU A 87 12.32 -13.31 -8.48
N HIS A 88 11.55 -12.76 -7.53
CA HIS A 88 11.01 -11.40 -7.60
C HIS A 88 11.88 -10.36 -6.87
N PHE A 89 13.00 -10.77 -6.29
CA PHE A 89 13.92 -9.91 -5.56
C PHE A 89 15.30 -9.91 -6.25
N GLU A 90 15.89 -8.73 -6.41
CA GLU A 90 17.27 -8.60 -6.88
C GLU A 90 18.26 -9.11 -5.83
N ASP A 91 17.93 -8.89 -4.57
CA ASP A 91 18.68 -9.33 -3.41
C ASP A 91 17.71 -9.96 -2.39
N TRP A 92 17.72 -11.30 -2.32
CA TRP A 92 16.91 -12.02 -1.35
C TRP A 92 17.37 -11.82 0.08
N GLU A 93 18.68 -11.65 0.31
CA GLU A 93 19.22 -11.47 1.67
C GLU A 93 18.64 -10.20 2.32
N ALA A 94 18.47 -9.12 1.54
CA ALA A 94 17.79 -7.91 2.00
C ALA A 94 16.31 -8.14 2.34
N ALA A 95 15.64 -9.08 1.68
CA ALA A 95 14.24 -9.44 1.93
C ALA A 95 14.07 -10.42 3.10
N ALA A 96 15.06 -11.25 3.39
CA ALA A 96 14.97 -12.34 4.37
C ALA A 96 14.61 -11.87 5.78
N SER A 97 15.21 -10.77 6.25
CA SER A 97 14.87 -10.19 7.56
C SER A 97 13.41 -9.70 7.65
N LEU A 98 12.85 -9.26 6.54
CA LEU A 98 11.43 -8.86 6.47
C LEU A 98 10.52 -10.10 6.41
N ALA A 99 10.97 -11.18 5.78
CA ALA A 99 10.25 -12.44 5.75
C ALA A 99 10.11 -13.02 7.17
N ASP A 100 11.18 -13.04 7.94
CA ASP A 100 11.16 -13.46 9.35
C ASP A 100 10.22 -12.58 10.19
N ALA A 101 10.29 -11.25 10.03
CA ALA A 101 9.41 -10.31 10.73
C ALA A 101 7.93 -10.52 10.39
N LEU A 102 7.63 -11.03 9.21
CA LEU A 102 6.29 -11.36 8.74
C LEU A 102 5.91 -12.82 8.94
N LEU A 103 6.64 -13.57 9.74
CA LEU A 103 6.39 -14.99 10.06
C LEU A 103 6.33 -15.88 8.81
N LEU A 104 7.19 -15.61 7.83
CA LEU A 104 7.36 -16.47 6.65
C LEU A 104 8.57 -17.36 6.85
N SER A 105 8.39 -18.68 6.67
CA SER A 105 9.52 -19.62 6.68
C SER A 105 10.44 -19.35 5.49
N SER A 106 11.76 -19.46 5.72
CA SER A 106 12.78 -19.31 4.68
C SER A 106 12.58 -20.26 3.49
N ASP A 107 12.05 -21.47 3.75
CA ASP A 107 11.78 -22.48 2.72
C ASP A 107 10.75 -22.02 1.68
N LEU A 108 9.89 -21.08 2.06
CA LEU A 108 8.86 -20.55 1.16
C LEU A 108 9.43 -19.65 0.05
N ALA A 109 10.66 -19.15 0.22
CA ALA A 109 11.33 -18.30 -0.77
C ALA A 109 11.48 -19.01 -2.12
N ASP A 110 11.86 -20.28 -2.09
CA ASP A 110 12.11 -21.13 -3.27
C ASP A 110 10.92 -22.04 -3.60
N ALA A 111 9.85 -22.00 -2.80
CA ALA A 111 8.65 -22.77 -3.06
C ALA A 111 7.87 -22.22 -4.28
N PRO A 112 7.27 -23.06 -5.11
CA PRO A 112 6.40 -22.58 -6.18
C PRO A 112 5.25 -21.73 -5.63
N LEU A 113 4.99 -20.57 -6.25
CA LEU A 113 3.91 -19.65 -5.84
C LEU A 113 2.53 -20.33 -5.79
N SER A 114 2.32 -21.39 -6.59
CA SER A 114 1.08 -22.18 -6.58
C SER A 114 0.86 -22.98 -5.29
N GLN A 115 1.92 -23.20 -4.50
CA GLN A 115 1.87 -23.90 -3.22
C GLN A 115 1.69 -22.96 -2.03
N LEU A 116 1.91 -21.66 -2.23
CA LEU A 116 1.73 -20.66 -1.19
C LEU A 116 0.24 -20.35 -0.98
N SER A 117 -0.14 -20.18 0.28
CA SER A 117 -1.45 -19.62 0.66
C SER A 117 -1.59 -18.16 0.17
N THR A 118 -2.80 -17.66 0.10
CA THR A 118 -3.07 -16.26 -0.26
C THR A 118 -2.39 -15.30 0.72
N GLY A 119 -2.40 -15.63 2.02
CA GLY A 119 -1.75 -14.80 3.05
C GLY A 119 -0.23 -14.77 2.93
N GLU A 120 0.42 -15.89 2.57
CA GLU A 120 1.86 -15.91 2.31
C GLU A 120 2.22 -15.08 1.08
N ARG A 121 1.48 -15.24 0.00
CA ARG A 121 1.65 -14.40 -1.20
C ARG A 121 1.48 -12.92 -0.88
N GLN A 122 0.47 -12.55 -0.08
CA GLN A 122 0.24 -11.15 0.32
C GLN A 122 1.44 -10.59 1.09
N ARG A 123 1.98 -11.34 2.05
CA ARG A 123 3.15 -10.92 2.83
C ARG A 123 4.42 -10.80 1.96
N PHE A 124 4.65 -11.72 1.02
CA PHE A 124 5.75 -11.57 0.05
C PHE A 124 5.59 -10.33 -0.86
N ALA A 125 4.36 -10.00 -1.26
CA ALA A 125 4.12 -8.79 -2.03
C ALA A 125 4.40 -7.51 -1.21
N LEU A 126 4.09 -7.52 0.08
CA LEU A 126 4.46 -6.43 1.00
C LEU A 126 5.99 -6.30 1.13
N ILE A 127 6.73 -7.41 1.29
CA ILE A 127 8.19 -7.40 1.32
C ILE A 127 8.75 -6.80 0.03
N ARG A 128 8.23 -7.22 -1.12
CA ARG A 128 8.65 -6.69 -2.43
C ARG A 128 8.49 -5.17 -2.56
N ALA A 129 7.45 -4.61 -1.95
CA ALA A 129 7.28 -3.16 -1.88
C ALA A 129 8.25 -2.51 -0.89
N LEU A 130 8.50 -3.14 0.26
CA LEU A 130 9.32 -2.60 1.34
C LEU A 130 10.82 -2.57 1.04
N VAL A 131 11.35 -3.54 0.29
CA VAL A 131 12.77 -3.57 -0.12
C VAL A 131 13.13 -2.39 -1.04
N GLN A 132 12.15 -1.79 -1.71
CA GLN A 132 12.33 -0.57 -2.51
C GLN A 132 12.49 0.70 -1.65
N THR A 133 12.34 0.60 -0.32
CA THR A 133 12.39 1.73 0.62
C THR A 133 11.56 2.94 0.14
N PRO A 134 10.27 2.76 -0.17
CA PRO A 134 9.44 3.82 -0.74
C PRO A 134 9.21 4.93 0.28
N ALA A 135 9.02 6.17 -0.22
CA ALA A 135 8.56 7.29 0.62
C ALA A 135 7.10 7.11 1.08
N PHE A 136 6.28 6.48 0.25
CA PHE A 136 4.89 6.12 0.57
C PHE A 136 4.54 4.70 0.15
N LEU A 137 3.79 4.01 1.03
CA LEU A 137 3.15 2.73 0.76
C LEU A 137 1.64 2.93 0.58
N LEU A 138 1.11 2.38 -0.51
CA LEU A 138 -0.32 2.31 -0.78
C LEU A 138 -0.73 0.84 -0.62
N LEU A 139 -1.55 0.55 0.39
CA LEU A 139 -1.90 -0.80 0.80
C LEU A 139 -3.41 -1.03 0.59
N ASP A 140 -3.74 -1.99 -0.25
CA ASP A 140 -5.13 -2.37 -0.55
C ASP A 140 -5.49 -3.65 0.19
N GLU A 141 -6.18 -3.53 1.33
CA GLU A 141 -6.59 -4.63 2.21
C GLU A 141 -5.45 -5.63 2.54
N PRO A 142 -4.29 -5.16 3.04
CA PRO A 142 -3.06 -5.96 3.13
C PRO A 142 -3.15 -7.15 4.11
N THR A 143 -4.13 -7.14 5.01
CA THR A 143 -4.31 -8.15 6.05
C THR A 143 -5.55 -9.04 5.84
N GLY A 144 -6.37 -8.76 4.83
CA GLY A 144 -7.61 -9.48 4.57
C GLY A 144 -7.48 -11.02 4.56
N PRO A 145 -6.46 -11.63 3.93
CA PRO A 145 -6.28 -13.06 3.91
C PRO A 145 -5.42 -13.62 5.07
N LEU A 146 -5.08 -12.82 6.09
CA LEU A 146 -4.15 -13.18 7.16
C LEU A 146 -4.88 -13.69 8.40
N ASP A 147 -4.25 -14.61 9.13
CA ASP A 147 -4.66 -14.96 10.48
C ASP A 147 -4.25 -13.84 11.49
N ALA A 148 -4.70 -13.97 12.74
CA ALA A 148 -4.47 -12.96 13.77
C ALA A 148 -2.97 -12.72 14.07
N ALA A 149 -2.13 -13.77 14.04
CA ALA A 149 -0.70 -13.66 14.32
C ALA A 149 0.01 -12.92 13.17
N ALA A 150 -0.26 -13.31 11.92
CA ALA A 150 0.28 -12.67 10.74
C ALA A 150 -0.22 -11.22 10.59
N THR A 151 -1.48 -10.94 10.93
CA THR A 151 -2.04 -9.58 10.98
C THR A 151 -1.25 -8.72 11.99
N ALA A 152 -1.06 -9.21 13.22
CA ALA A 152 -0.32 -8.48 14.25
C ALA A 152 1.14 -8.20 13.84
N ALA A 153 1.82 -9.19 13.25
CA ALA A 153 3.19 -9.03 12.74
C ALA A 153 3.25 -8.00 11.60
N THR A 154 2.27 -8.02 10.69
CA THR A 154 2.16 -7.05 9.60
C THR A 154 1.94 -5.63 10.14
N GLU A 155 1.00 -5.45 11.05
CA GLU A 155 0.72 -4.15 11.68
C GLU A 155 1.94 -3.61 12.45
N GLN A 156 2.66 -4.49 13.15
CA GLN A 156 3.90 -4.10 13.84
C GLN A 156 4.96 -3.60 12.85
N LEU A 157 5.15 -4.31 11.75
CA LEU A 157 6.11 -3.89 10.71
C LEU A 157 5.69 -2.56 10.08
N LEU A 158 4.40 -2.35 9.79
CA LEU A 158 3.89 -1.09 9.26
C LEU A 158 4.13 0.09 10.23
N ARG A 159 3.93 -0.10 11.54
CA ARG A 159 4.27 0.91 12.56
C ARG A 159 5.76 1.27 12.54
N GLN A 160 6.64 0.27 12.47
CA GLN A 160 8.09 0.52 12.34
C GLN A 160 8.43 1.35 11.09
N ARG A 161 7.70 1.14 9.99
CA ARG A 161 7.89 1.94 8.77
C ARG A 161 7.38 3.37 8.91
N LEU A 162 6.25 3.57 9.59
CA LEU A 162 5.76 4.91 9.95
C LEU A 162 6.77 5.65 10.83
N ASP A 163 7.28 5.01 11.87
CA ASP A 163 8.30 5.57 12.78
C ASP A 163 9.60 5.93 12.04
N ALA A 164 9.94 5.15 10.99
CA ALA A 164 11.07 5.42 10.12
C ALA A 164 10.81 6.51 9.05
N GLY A 165 9.59 7.07 9.02
CA GLY A 165 9.24 8.18 8.13
C GLY A 165 8.52 7.79 6.83
N THR A 166 8.23 6.51 6.60
CA THR A 166 7.41 6.09 5.44
C THR A 166 5.96 6.51 5.66
N GLY A 167 5.35 7.25 4.74
CA GLY A 167 3.91 7.53 4.78
C GLY A 167 3.10 6.33 4.30
N ILE A 168 1.89 6.13 4.82
CA ILE A 168 1.04 5.00 4.45
C ILE A 168 -0.37 5.48 4.08
N ILE A 169 -0.90 4.99 2.96
CA ILE A 169 -2.34 5.02 2.68
C ILE A 169 -2.85 3.58 2.79
N LEU A 170 -3.71 3.33 3.74
CA LEU A 170 -4.24 2.01 4.07
C LEU A 170 -5.72 1.93 3.69
N VAL A 171 -6.06 1.13 2.69
CA VAL A 171 -7.44 0.73 2.44
C VAL A 171 -7.76 -0.45 3.35
N THR A 172 -8.77 -0.29 4.17
CA THR A 172 -9.29 -1.35 5.03
C THR A 172 -10.81 -1.18 5.23
N HIS A 173 -11.49 -2.28 5.48
CA HIS A 173 -12.88 -2.29 5.93
C HIS A 173 -13.00 -2.57 7.45
N GLU A 174 -11.87 -2.82 8.13
CA GLU A 174 -11.81 -3.08 9.56
C GLU A 174 -11.57 -1.78 10.34
N ALA A 175 -12.61 -1.30 11.05
CA ALA A 175 -12.51 -0.08 11.85
C ALA A 175 -11.43 -0.17 12.93
N ASP A 176 -11.32 -1.32 13.61
CA ASP A 176 -10.31 -1.54 14.64
C ASP A 176 -8.87 -1.47 14.08
N GLN A 177 -8.64 -1.89 12.84
CA GLN A 177 -7.34 -1.75 12.19
C GLN A 177 -7.03 -0.30 11.85
N ALA A 178 -8.03 0.43 11.32
CA ALA A 178 -7.89 1.86 11.06
C ALA A 178 -7.54 2.61 12.36
N ASP A 179 -8.25 2.34 13.45
CA ASP A 179 -8.01 2.98 14.77
C ASP A 179 -6.61 2.66 15.33
N ARG A 180 -6.08 1.45 15.05
CA ARG A 180 -4.74 1.07 15.53
C ARG A 180 -3.61 1.69 14.73
N LEU A 181 -3.78 1.92 13.43
CA LEU A 181 -2.69 2.29 12.52
C LEU A 181 -2.75 3.71 11.99
N SER A 182 -3.95 4.31 11.86
CA SER A 182 -4.08 5.58 11.14
C SER A 182 -4.15 6.80 12.06
N ASP A 183 -3.60 7.90 11.56
CA ASP A 183 -3.71 9.23 12.18
C ASP A 183 -5.00 9.94 11.75
N SER A 184 -5.54 9.57 10.59
CA SER A 184 -6.77 10.14 10.04
C SER A 184 -7.49 9.15 9.12
N VAL A 185 -8.76 9.43 8.85
CA VAL A 185 -9.62 8.59 8.01
C VAL A 185 -10.22 9.42 6.89
N LEU A 186 -10.11 8.92 5.66
CA LEU A 186 -10.85 9.39 4.50
C LEU A 186 -11.96 8.39 4.18
N THR A 187 -13.20 8.81 4.31
CA THR A 187 -14.35 7.98 3.94
C THR A 187 -14.77 8.28 2.51
N LEU A 188 -14.75 7.26 1.66
CA LEU A 188 -15.31 7.32 0.32
C LEU A 188 -16.70 6.72 0.33
N ASP A 189 -17.69 7.51 -0.11
CA ASP A 189 -19.03 7.02 -0.39
C ASP A 189 -19.37 7.27 -1.88
N LYS A 190 -20.41 6.63 -2.40
CA LYS A 190 -20.81 6.79 -3.80
C LYS A 190 -21.11 8.27 -4.10
N GLY A 191 -20.13 8.93 -4.75
CA GLY A 191 -20.21 10.34 -5.16
C GLY A 191 -19.75 11.37 -4.12
N LYS A 192 -19.26 10.95 -2.92
CA LYS A 192 -18.74 11.86 -1.90
C LYS A 192 -17.47 11.32 -1.25
N ALA A 193 -16.61 12.24 -0.80
CA ALA A 193 -15.47 11.94 0.05
C ALA A 193 -15.50 12.88 1.26
N GLU A 194 -15.29 12.34 2.47
CA GLU A 194 -15.30 13.10 3.72
C GLU A 194 -14.08 12.73 4.57
N GLY A 195 -13.39 13.73 5.15
CA GLY A 195 -12.20 13.57 5.98
C GLY A 195 -10.89 13.79 5.20
N GLY A 196 -9.76 13.37 5.77
CA GLY A 196 -8.50 13.30 5.03
C GLY A 196 -7.52 14.45 5.25
N ALA A 197 -7.13 14.72 6.50
CA ALA A 197 -5.91 15.46 6.82
C ALA A 197 -5.09 14.68 7.85
N ALA A 198 -3.84 14.36 7.54
CA ALA A 198 -2.88 13.72 8.43
C ALA A 198 -1.48 14.31 8.27
#